data_989196d11e73e92249ff1ff5af98ef27
#
_entry.id   989196d11e73e92249ff1ff5af98ef27
#
_cell.length_a   1.000
_cell.length_b   1.000
_cell.length_c   1.000
_cell.angle_alpha   90.00
_cell.angle_beta   90.00
_cell.angle_gamma   90.00
#
_symmetry.space_group_name_H-M   'P 1'
#
loop_
_entity.id
_entity.type
_entity.pdbx_description
1 polymer ?
#
loop_
_entity_poly.entity_id
_entity_poly.type
_entity_poly.pdbx_seq_one_letter_code
_entity_poly.pdbx_strand_id
1 'polypeptide(L)'
;MSSHPRPSPRRIRRFGAASIALGVLGTAAQAIGNIQKIQTFVTDVIGSKAFKNLHLALTAVVVAALILAYAAATYWIYLKLQSRDIRIRIAVMALALVLLSGLAVGSYALIPPPPDPDAYRAEKAKEWRDRLLAHPAEDGGVKVSFSEAQAPTQVWTTAQALRAVLVSSVDADLKRLAARLRSAFDFIEDSQIRAAPGGWGYFKEWQTGVTEIAGWVCVAEAASVDATRRDIVWAPEQVSRIFDRITHVVQLIVSTQQHDGGWGPTAQRGADLSRTYSTTLATWCLIEAHRTGGTPLIPDSTYDRAITDGITWLLTNYRQSLGWVPNPHRKIQNERFLGLTAQVLYVLEQAQTSEHFKSVATGPNALPAKKEFLAAPDFGSRSLGDNDRLHDSDRYLRIVSPPVSTPASCTCPPFTIEASTFLWYPWSLAAVRSLAFDQTIEATQRAAAENLSRALTGRLSEASELIDTGFNYIVAEFLIGVSENRPPNASRDRGKT
;
A
#
# COMPACT_ATOMS: atom_id res chain seq x y z
N MET A 1 44.47 -56.16 48.37
CA MET A 1 43.06 -56.21 48.04
C MET A 1 42.37 -55.00 48.67
N SER A 2 42.18 -53.90 47.92
CA SER A 2 41.59 -52.70 48.46
C SER A 2 40.10 -52.69 48.10
N SER A 3 39.27 -52.69 49.11
CA SER A 3 37.82 -52.60 49.01
C SER A 3 37.37 -51.15 48.72
N HIS A 4 36.87 -50.89 47.55
CA HIS A 4 36.21 -49.64 47.23
C HIS A 4 34.82 -49.57 47.94
N PRO A 5 34.51 -48.43 48.58
CA PRO A 5 33.18 -48.34 49.24
C PRO A 5 32.11 -48.09 48.13
N ARG A 6 31.05 -48.85 48.15
CA ARG A 6 29.87 -48.70 47.30
C ARG A 6 29.15 -47.39 47.67
N PRO A 7 28.82 -46.53 46.68
CA PRO A 7 28.08 -45.31 46.95
C PRO A 7 26.67 -45.60 47.47
N SER A 8 26.25 -44.82 48.47
CA SER A 8 24.98 -45.04 49.15
C SER A 8 23.81 -44.73 48.20
N PRO A 9 22.69 -45.48 48.23
CA PRO A 9 21.55 -45.33 47.31
C PRO A 9 20.83 -44.00 47.43
N ARG A 10 21.12 -43.18 48.46
CA ARG A 10 20.57 -41.81 48.60
C ARG A 10 21.25 -40.78 47.68
N ARG A 11 22.50 -40.96 47.27
CA ARG A 11 23.18 -40.04 46.34
C ARG A 11 22.69 -40.20 44.90
N ILE A 12 22.38 -41.39 44.46
CA ILE A 12 21.92 -41.67 43.08
C ILE A 12 20.54 -41.06 42.82
N ARG A 13 19.67 -40.98 43.85
CA ARG A 13 18.33 -40.36 43.68
C ARG A 13 18.37 -38.82 43.57
N ARG A 14 19.37 -38.14 44.11
CA ARG A 14 19.51 -36.68 44.01
C ARG A 14 20.04 -36.23 42.62
N PHE A 15 20.93 -36.99 42.01
CA PHE A 15 21.43 -36.71 40.67
C PHE A 15 20.34 -36.95 39.61
N GLY A 16 19.50 -37.94 39.74
CA GLY A 16 18.40 -38.19 38.80
C GLY A 16 17.35 -37.06 38.77
N ALA A 17 17.04 -36.48 39.93
CA ALA A 17 16.04 -35.37 39.98
C ALA A 17 16.58 -34.06 39.37
N ALA A 18 17.86 -33.73 39.54
CA ALA A 18 18.47 -32.57 38.96
C ALA A 18 18.61 -32.70 37.41
N SER A 19 18.95 -33.90 36.92
CA SER A 19 19.02 -34.18 35.50
C SER A 19 17.66 -34.11 34.79
N ILE A 20 16.58 -34.52 35.45
CA ILE A 20 15.21 -34.40 34.94
C ILE A 20 14.79 -32.91 34.87
N ALA A 21 15.10 -32.13 35.92
CA ALA A 21 14.78 -30.72 35.95
C ALA A 21 15.51 -29.91 34.85
N LEU A 22 16.79 -30.20 34.60
CA LEU A 22 17.56 -29.62 33.53
C LEU A 22 17.07 -30.05 32.12
N GLY A 23 16.65 -31.31 31.99
CA GLY A 23 16.04 -31.79 30.75
C GLY A 23 14.71 -31.11 30.43
N VAL A 24 13.87 -30.87 31.44
CA VAL A 24 12.58 -30.16 31.28
C VAL A 24 12.81 -28.67 30.94
N LEU A 25 13.80 -28.01 31.54
CA LEU A 25 14.16 -26.62 31.20
C LEU A 25 14.73 -26.50 29.79
N GLY A 26 15.56 -27.46 29.36
CA GLY A 26 16.11 -27.51 28.00
C GLY A 26 15.03 -27.71 26.92
N THR A 27 14.07 -28.63 27.18
CA THR A 27 12.92 -28.85 26.27
C THR A 27 11.97 -27.65 26.25
N ALA A 28 11.76 -26.95 27.35
CA ALA A 28 10.95 -25.74 27.40
C ALA A 28 11.59 -24.60 26.60
N ALA A 29 12.91 -24.38 26.75
CA ALA A 29 13.65 -23.38 25.98
C ALA A 29 13.64 -23.67 24.46
N GLN A 30 13.74 -24.94 24.07
CA GLN A 30 13.68 -25.39 22.69
C GLN A 30 12.28 -25.29 22.12
N ALA A 31 11.23 -25.52 22.92
CA ALA A 31 9.85 -25.33 22.57
C ALA A 31 9.53 -23.83 22.33
N ILE A 32 10.05 -22.92 23.16
CA ILE A 32 9.88 -21.47 22.99
C ILE A 32 10.55 -20.98 21.70
N GLY A 33 11.78 -21.45 21.40
CA GLY A 33 12.47 -21.12 20.14
C GLY A 33 11.73 -21.67 18.90
N ASN A 34 11.09 -22.82 19.00
CA ASN A 34 10.28 -23.38 17.94
C ASN A 34 8.93 -22.67 17.80
N ILE A 35 8.34 -22.20 18.88
CA ILE A 35 7.11 -21.38 18.85
C ILE A 35 7.35 -20.07 18.10
N GLN A 36 8.47 -19.40 18.32
CA GLN A 36 8.81 -18.19 17.56
C GLN A 36 8.98 -18.46 16.06
N LYS A 37 9.66 -19.55 15.69
CA LYS A 37 9.79 -19.95 14.28
C LYS A 37 8.45 -20.34 13.66
N ILE A 38 7.60 -21.04 14.41
CA ILE A 38 6.25 -21.39 13.98
C ILE A 38 5.37 -20.13 13.89
N GLN A 39 5.50 -19.18 14.80
CA GLN A 39 4.79 -17.90 14.72
C GLN A 39 5.18 -17.11 13.48
N THR A 40 6.47 -16.98 13.16
CA THR A 40 6.93 -16.32 11.96
C THR A 40 6.40 -17.04 10.71
N PHE A 41 6.56 -18.36 10.63
CA PHE A 41 6.05 -19.17 9.52
C PHE A 41 4.52 -19.07 9.36
N VAL A 42 3.79 -19.11 10.45
CA VAL A 42 2.30 -19.04 10.43
C VAL A 42 1.83 -17.63 10.10
N THR A 43 2.53 -16.58 10.55
CA THR A 43 2.22 -15.18 10.18
C THR A 43 2.43 -14.97 8.71
N ASP A 44 3.48 -15.55 8.17
CA ASP A 44 3.83 -15.43 6.74
C ASP A 44 2.88 -16.23 5.81
N VAL A 45 2.33 -17.35 6.29
CA VAL A 45 1.54 -18.29 5.46
C VAL A 45 0.02 -18.11 5.59
N ILE A 46 -0.50 -17.63 6.71
CA ILE A 46 -1.95 -17.72 7.02
C ILE A 46 -2.67 -16.36 7.07
N GLY A 47 -1.94 -15.23 7.04
CA GLY A 47 -2.51 -13.88 7.09
C GLY A 47 -3.06 -13.46 8.46
N SER A 48 -3.16 -12.14 8.70
CA SER A 48 -3.32 -11.55 10.04
C SER A 48 -4.63 -11.91 10.78
N LYS A 49 -5.74 -12.15 10.08
CA LYS A 49 -7.04 -12.44 10.71
C LYS A 49 -7.16 -13.92 11.07
N ALA A 50 -6.72 -14.80 10.19
CA ALA A 50 -6.62 -16.23 10.46
C ALA A 50 -5.56 -16.48 11.55
N PHE A 51 -4.47 -15.69 11.57
CA PHE A 51 -3.45 -15.73 12.62
C PHE A 51 -3.98 -15.31 13.98
N LYS A 52 -4.80 -14.24 14.10
CA LYS A 52 -5.44 -13.90 15.39
C LYS A 52 -6.30 -15.05 15.94
N ASN A 53 -7.09 -15.67 15.08
CA ASN A 53 -7.93 -16.80 15.48
C ASN A 53 -7.08 -18.05 15.77
N LEU A 54 -6.04 -18.29 14.98
CA LEU A 54 -5.09 -19.38 15.19
C LEU A 54 -4.20 -19.12 16.42
N HIS A 55 -3.75 -17.89 16.65
CA HIS A 55 -3.01 -17.52 17.86
C HIS A 55 -3.86 -17.71 19.10
N LEU A 56 -5.14 -17.30 19.09
CA LEU A 56 -6.09 -17.57 20.15
C LEU A 56 -6.32 -19.07 20.34
N ALA A 57 -6.48 -19.83 19.25
CA ALA A 57 -6.65 -21.27 19.28
C ALA A 57 -5.36 -21.98 19.75
N LEU A 58 -4.18 -21.61 19.27
CA LEU A 58 -2.88 -22.13 19.72
C LEU A 58 -2.60 -21.77 21.18
N THR A 59 -2.89 -20.54 21.58
CA THR A 59 -2.78 -20.14 22.99
C THR A 59 -3.73 -20.95 23.86
N ALA A 60 -4.98 -21.16 23.43
CA ALA A 60 -5.93 -21.99 24.12
C ALA A 60 -5.48 -23.46 24.20
N VAL A 61 -4.92 -24.02 23.12
CA VAL A 61 -4.36 -25.37 23.07
C VAL A 61 -3.14 -25.51 24.00
N VAL A 62 -2.22 -24.52 23.96
CA VAL A 62 -1.05 -24.50 24.84
C VAL A 62 -1.47 -24.39 26.32
N VAL A 63 -2.42 -23.50 26.61
CA VAL A 63 -2.97 -23.37 27.98
C VAL A 63 -3.67 -24.65 28.41
N ALA A 64 -4.48 -25.26 27.53
CA ALA A 64 -5.14 -26.55 27.85
C ALA A 64 -4.12 -27.69 28.05
N ALA A 65 -3.08 -27.76 27.21
CA ALA A 65 -2.00 -28.73 27.37
C ALA A 65 -1.21 -28.53 28.69
N LEU A 66 -0.95 -27.27 29.05
CA LEU A 66 -0.32 -26.95 30.35
C LEU A 66 -1.21 -27.30 31.51
N ILE A 67 -2.52 -27.05 31.41
CA ILE A 67 -3.50 -27.46 32.47
C ILE A 67 -3.55 -28.97 32.61
N LEU A 68 -3.57 -29.73 31.50
CA LEU A 68 -3.57 -31.19 31.50
C LEU A 68 -2.25 -31.75 32.04
N ALA A 69 -1.11 -31.20 31.62
CA ALA A 69 0.19 -31.60 32.16
C ALA A 69 0.29 -31.30 33.65
N TYR A 70 -0.26 -30.18 34.10
CA TYR A 70 -0.37 -29.80 35.50
C TYR A 70 -1.26 -30.77 36.29
N ALA A 71 -2.46 -31.08 35.78
CA ALA A 71 -3.37 -32.01 36.44
C ALA A 71 -2.72 -33.40 36.56
N ALA A 72 -2.04 -33.89 35.51
CA ALA A 72 -1.32 -35.15 35.51
C ALA A 72 -0.14 -35.14 36.50
N ALA A 73 0.66 -34.08 36.53
CA ALA A 73 1.77 -33.95 37.50
C ALA A 73 1.27 -33.86 38.93
N THR A 74 0.20 -33.11 39.19
CA THR A 74 -0.42 -32.97 40.51
C THR A 74 -1.02 -34.30 40.97
N TYR A 75 -1.71 -35.02 40.08
CA TYR A 75 -2.23 -36.35 40.35
C TYR A 75 -1.11 -37.36 40.65
N TRP A 76 -0.04 -37.33 39.88
CA TRP A 76 1.12 -38.19 40.10
C TRP A 76 1.84 -37.91 41.44
N ILE A 77 2.01 -36.62 41.79
CA ILE A 77 2.55 -36.19 43.06
C ILE A 77 1.63 -36.65 44.22
N TYR A 78 0.30 -36.51 44.04
CA TYR A 78 -0.70 -36.95 44.98
C TYR A 78 -0.57 -38.44 45.23
N LEU A 79 -0.49 -39.28 44.22
CA LEU A 79 -0.30 -40.72 44.33
C LEU A 79 0.99 -41.07 45.06
N LYS A 80 2.11 -40.40 44.76
CA LYS A 80 3.40 -40.63 45.43
C LYS A 80 3.46 -40.16 46.87
N LEU A 81 2.67 -39.18 47.23
CA LEU A 81 2.60 -38.63 48.57
C LEU A 81 1.50 -39.29 49.42
N GLN A 82 0.82 -40.32 48.93
CA GLN A 82 -0.33 -40.95 49.57
C GLN A 82 -0.01 -41.50 50.93
N SER A 83 1.26 -41.86 51.20
CA SER A 83 1.76 -42.35 52.50
C SER A 83 2.34 -41.24 53.39
N ARG A 84 2.30 -39.96 53.02
CA ARG A 84 2.86 -38.83 53.74
C ARG A 84 1.78 -38.05 54.48
N ASP A 85 2.21 -37.21 55.44
CA ASP A 85 1.35 -36.33 56.20
C ASP A 85 0.59 -35.37 55.25
N ILE A 86 -0.70 -35.15 55.52
CA ILE A 86 -1.60 -34.32 54.72
C ILE A 86 -1.08 -32.86 54.52
N ARG A 87 -0.39 -32.37 55.55
CA ARG A 87 0.22 -31.02 55.52
C ARG A 87 1.32 -30.90 54.47
N ILE A 88 2.13 -31.93 54.29
CA ILE A 88 3.18 -31.96 53.25
C ILE A 88 2.56 -32.03 51.87
N ARG A 89 1.46 -32.73 51.68
CA ARG A 89 0.74 -32.83 50.40
C ARG A 89 0.21 -31.45 49.99
N ILE A 90 -0.44 -30.74 50.90
CA ILE A 90 -1.00 -29.39 50.66
C ILE A 90 0.13 -28.38 50.31
N ALA A 91 1.23 -28.41 51.06
CA ALA A 91 2.36 -27.51 50.82
C ALA A 91 3.01 -27.71 49.42
N VAL A 92 3.21 -28.97 49.02
CA VAL A 92 3.80 -29.31 47.70
C VAL A 92 2.84 -28.93 46.56
N MET A 93 1.53 -29.12 46.73
CA MET A 93 0.54 -28.73 45.73
C MET A 93 0.45 -27.20 45.61
N ALA A 94 0.45 -26.46 46.70
CA ALA A 94 0.44 -25.02 46.72
C ALA A 94 1.69 -24.44 46.02
N LEU A 95 2.87 -24.99 46.30
CA LEU A 95 4.13 -24.57 45.66
C LEU A 95 4.11 -24.84 44.16
N ALA A 96 3.61 -26.01 43.74
CA ALA A 96 3.47 -26.35 42.34
C ALA A 96 2.49 -25.38 41.59
N LEU A 97 1.40 -25.02 42.24
CA LEU A 97 0.43 -24.04 41.72
C LEU A 97 1.09 -22.66 41.50
N VAL A 98 1.83 -22.18 42.50
CA VAL A 98 2.52 -20.87 42.42
C VAL A 98 3.58 -20.86 41.30
N LEU A 99 4.39 -21.94 41.21
CA LEU A 99 5.42 -22.03 40.17
C LEU A 99 4.84 -22.09 38.76
N LEU A 100 3.73 -22.80 38.55
CA LEU A 100 3.11 -22.90 37.22
C LEU A 100 2.31 -21.67 36.87
N SER A 101 1.67 -21.02 37.83
CA SER A 101 1.05 -19.68 37.60
C SER A 101 2.12 -18.67 37.27
N GLY A 102 3.26 -18.65 37.91
CA GLY A 102 4.39 -17.79 37.60
C GLY A 102 4.97 -18.04 36.20
N LEU A 103 5.07 -19.30 35.78
CA LEU A 103 5.49 -19.68 34.44
C LEU A 103 4.47 -19.25 33.36
N ALA A 104 3.17 -19.38 33.62
CA ALA A 104 2.13 -18.97 32.69
C ALA A 104 2.10 -17.44 32.52
N VAL A 105 2.20 -16.67 33.61
CA VAL A 105 2.27 -15.21 33.59
C VAL A 105 3.58 -14.75 32.94
N GLY A 106 4.70 -15.39 33.24
CA GLY A 106 5.99 -15.08 32.60
C GLY A 106 5.98 -15.36 31.09
N SER A 107 5.36 -16.45 30.66
CA SER A 107 5.21 -16.78 29.24
C SER A 107 4.34 -15.75 28.53
N TYR A 108 3.26 -15.28 29.15
CA TYR A 108 2.39 -14.25 28.60
C TYR A 108 3.12 -12.88 28.50
N ALA A 109 3.94 -12.55 29.48
CA ALA A 109 4.74 -11.33 29.48
C ALA A 109 5.89 -11.33 28.46
N LEU A 110 6.31 -12.51 27.99
CA LEU A 110 7.33 -12.67 26.94
C LEU A 110 6.75 -12.66 25.52
N ILE A 111 5.42 -12.69 25.37
CA ILE A 111 4.79 -12.50 24.05
C ILE A 111 4.87 -11.00 23.75
N PRO A 112 5.66 -10.57 22.75
CA PRO A 112 5.70 -9.16 22.40
C PRO A 112 4.29 -8.71 22.05
N PRO A 113 3.86 -7.52 22.52
CA PRO A 113 2.59 -6.95 22.08
C PRO A 113 2.57 -6.91 20.55
N PRO A 114 1.41 -7.09 19.91
CA PRO A 114 1.31 -6.93 18.47
C PRO A 114 1.92 -5.57 18.10
N PRO A 115 2.75 -5.51 17.05
CA PRO A 115 3.41 -4.28 16.65
C PRO A 115 2.33 -3.20 16.48
N ASP A 116 2.62 -2.00 16.95
CA ASP A 116 1.78 -0.84 16.70
C ASP A 116 1.54 -0.75 15.18
N PRO A 117 0.29 -0.76 14.70
CA PRO A 117 0.00 -0.73 13.27
C PRO A 117 0.66 0.45 12.55
N ASP A 118 0.81 1.59 13.22
CA ASP A 118 1.46 2.77 12.65
C ASP A 118 2.98 2.62 12.60
N ALA A 119 3.61 2.02 13.60
CA ALA A 119 5.04 1.71 13.59
C ALA A 119 5.37 0.67 12.51
N TYR A 120 4.57 -0.40 12.40
CA TYR A 120 4.72 -1.42 11.37
C TYR A 120 4.57 -0.82 9.96
N ARG A 121 3.59 0.06 9.77
CA ARG A 121 3.39 0.79 8.52
C ARG A 121 4.60 1.64 8.15
N ALA A 122 5.15 2.39 9.10
CA ALA A 122 6.31 3.25 8.88
C ALA A 122 7.55 2.42 8.49
N GLU A 123 7.76 1.28 9.15
CA GLU A 123 8.85 0.34 8.85
C GLU A 123 8.70 -0.23 7.43
N LYS A 124 7.52 -0.71 7.06
CA LYS A 124 7.25 -1.25 5.72
C LYS A 124 7.37 -0.19 4.64
N ALA A 125 6.88 1.02 4.88
CA ALA A 125 7.05 2.12 3.94
C ALA A 125 8.54 2.43 3.69
N LYS A 126 9.40 2.34 4.72
CA LYS A 126 10.85 2.50 4.57
C LYS A 126 11.46 1.37 3.73
N GLU A 127 11.15 0.12 4.04
CA GLU A 127 11.62 -1.06 3.29
C GLU A 127 11.24 -0.94 1.80
N TRP A 128 10.00 -0.60 1.51
CA TRP A 128 9.51 -0.48 0.14
C TRP A 128 10.13 0.69 -0.63
N ARG A 129 10.37 1.84 0.01
CA ARG A 129 11.12 2.94 -0.61
C ARG A 129 12.53 2.53 -1.00
N ASP A 130 13.22 1.86 -0.06
CA ASP A 130 14.58 1.41 -0.30
C ASP A 130 14.63 0.41 -1.46
N ARG A 131 13.65 -0.49 -1.54
CA ARG A 131 13.52 -1.46 -2.63
C ARG A 131 13.25 -0.81 -3.98
N LEU A 132 12.30 0.14 -4.08
CA LEU A 132 11.96 0.83 -5.33
C LEU A 132 13.18 1.51 -5.97
N LEU A 133 14.05 2.08 -5.15
CA LEU A 133 15.21 2.83 -5.62
C LEU A 133 16.54 2.09 -5.42
N ALA A 134 16.51 0.81 -5.03
CA ALA A 134 17.72 0.02 -4.78
C ALA A 134 18.53 -0.20 -6.05
N HIS A 135 17.86 -0.43 -7.17
CA HIS A 135 18.46 -0.80 -8.43
C HIS A 135 17.94 0.09 -9.58
N PRO A 136 18.35 1.37 -9.63
CA PRO A 136 18.02 2.22 -10.78
C PRO A 136 18.63 1.59 -12.03
N ALA A 137 17.91 1.70 -13.15
CA ALA A 137 18.50 1.33 -14.44
C ALA A 137 19.59 2.33 -14.82
N GLU A 138 20.45 1.97 -15.78
CA GLU A 138 21.54 2.83 -16.27
C GLU A 138 21.02 4.16 -16.84
N ASP A 139 19.82 4.16 -17.40
CA ASP A 139 19.13 5.34 -17.92
C ASP A 139 18.46 6.19 -16.84
N GLY A 140 18.53 5.81 -15.57
CA GLY A 140 17.92 6.51 -14.43
C GLY A 140 16.46 6.15 -14.16
N GLY A 141 15.79 5.43 -15.06
CA GLY A 141 14.40 5.00 -14.91
C GLY A 141 14.24 3.83 -13.92
N VAL A 142 12.99 3.56 -13.56
CA VAL A 142 12.61 2.42 -12.73
C VAL A 142 12.13 1.28 -13.63
N LYS A 143 12.72 0.10 -13.47
CA LYS A 143 12.32 -1.10 -14.19
C LYS A 143 10.89 -1.53 -13.82
N VAL A 144 10.19 -2.18 -14.75
CA VAL A 144 8.86 -2.78 -14.46
C VAL A 144 8.96 -3.79 -13.33
N SER A 145 10.01 -4.63 -13.38
CA SER A 145 10.27 -5.68 -12.39
C SER A 145 11.67 -5.53 -11.83
N PHE A 146 11.81 -5.77 -10.52
CA PHE A 146 13.11 -5.84 -9.86
C PHE A 146 13.66 -7.27 -9.82
N SER A 147 12.81 -8.29 -10.04
CA SER A 147 13.21 -9.69 -10.09
C SER A 147 13.83 -10.09 -11.44
N GLU A 148 13.55 -9.31 -12.49
CA GLU A 148 14.06 -9.57 -13.84
C GLU A 148 15.18 -8.60 -14.21
N ALA A 149 16.40 -9.10 -14.35
CA ALA A 149 17.56 -8.27 -14.69
C ALA A 149 17.40 -7.52 -16.02
N GLN A 150 16.67 -8.10 -16.97
CA GLN A 150 16.40 -7.56 -18.32
C GLN A 150 15.08 -6.80 -18.42
N ALA A 151 14.34 -6.62 -17.30
CA ALA A 151 13.08 -5.89 -17.34
C ALA A 151 13.29 -4.46 -17.91
N PRO A 152 12.43 -3.99 -18.82
CA PRO A 152 12.55 -2.66 -19.38
C PRO A 152 12.20 -1.60 -18.34
N THR A 153 12.77 -0.41 -18.50
CA THR A 153 12.33 0.79 -17.80
C THR A 153 11.04 1.33 -18.41
N GLN A 154 10.18 1.81 -17.56
CA GLN A 154 8.91 2.41 -18.00
C GLN A 154 8.72 3.80 -17.40
N VAL A 155 8.23 4.72 -18.21
CA VAL A 155 7.87 6.07 -17.77
C VAL A 155 6.79 6.03 -16.70
N TRP A 156 5.79 5.19 -16.89
CA TRP A 156 4.70 4.96 -15.94
C TRP A 156 5.22 4.53 -14.55
N THR A 157 5.96 3.42 -14.51
CA THR A 157 6.53 2.89 -13.26
C THR A 157 7.47 3.89 -12.59
N THR A 158 8.27 4.63 -13.39
CA THR A 158 9.18 5.66 -12.88
C THR A 158 8.41 6.82 -12.26
N ALA A 159 7.36 7.31 -12.90
CA ALA A 159 6.53 8.39 -12.37
C ALA A 159 5.80 7.98 -11.08
N GLN A 160 5.25 6.75 -11.03
CA GLN A 160 4.64 6.21 -9.81
C GLN A 160 5.66 6.08 -8.68
N ALA A 161 6.85 5.55 -8.97
CA ALA A 161 7.91 5.39 -7.97
C ALA A 161 8.40 6.75 -7.45
N LEU A 162 8.57 7.74 -8.32
CA LEU A 162 8.94 9.11 -7.94
C LEU A 162 7.88 9.72 -7.00
N ARG A 163 6.60 9.67 -7.37
CA ARG A 163 5.48 10.11 -6.51
C ARG A 163 5.50 9.38 -5.17
N ALA A 164 5.54 8.05 -5.21
CA ALA A 164 5.48 7.19 -4.03
C ALA A 164 6.59 7.52 -3.03
N VAL A 165 7.82 7.67 -3.49
CA VAL A 165 8.95 8.01 -2.63
C VAL A 165 8.83 9.43 -2.08
N LEU A 166 8.46 10.41 -2.90
CA LEU A 166 8.29 11.79 -2.45
C LEU A 166 7.23 11.91 -1.35
N VAL A 167 6.06 11.27 -1.49
CA VAL A 167 4.96 11.39 -0.52
C VAL A 167 5.19 10.57 0.75
N SER A 168 5.97 9.49 0.66
CA SER A 168 6.22 8.56 1.78
C SER A 168 7.45 8.91 2.62
N SER A 169 8.35 9.77 2.13
CA SER A 169 9.65 10.02 2.75
C SER A 169 9.61 11.16 3.76
N VAL A 170 10.44 11.03 4.79
CA VAL A 170 10.83 12.13 5.67
C VAL A 170 12.10 12.81 5.14
N ASP A 171 12.42 14.01 5.63
CA ASP A 171 13.53 14.83 5.13
C ASP A 171 14.88 14.12 5.07
N ALA A 172 15.18 13.29 6.06
CA ALA A 172 16.43 12.51 6.08
C ALA A 172 16.49 11.49 4.94
N ASP A 173 15.38 10.82 4.63
CA ASP A 173 15.29 9.89 3.52
C ASP A 173 15.34 10.63 2.18
N LEU A 174 14.69 11.77 2.05
CA LEU A 174 14.75 12.60 0.83
C LEU A 174 16.17 13.03 0.52
N LYS A 175 16.94 13.50 1.51
CA LYS A 175 18.35 13.83 1.35
C LYS A 175 19.18 12.64 0.86
N ARG A 176 18.98 11.48 1.47
CA ARG A 176 19.67 10.23 1.12
C ARG A 176 19.36 9.77 -0.31
N LEU A 177 18.11 9.95 -0.74
CA LEU A 177 17.60 9.47 -2.03
C LEU A 177 17.67 10.54 -3.14
N ALA A 178 18.09 11.77 -2.84
CA ALA A 178 18.03 12.91 -3.75
C ALA A 178 18.66 12.64 -5.13
N ALA A 179 19.85 12.02 -5.17
CA ALA A 179 20.51 11.72 -6.44
C ALA A 179 19.66 10.77 -7.32
N ARG A 180 19.02 9.75 -6.72
CA ARG A 180 18.17 8.78 -7.44
C ARG A 180 16.86 9.42 -7.90
N LEU A 181 16.28 10.29 -7.08
CA LEU A 181 15.08 11.04 -7.45
C LEU A 181 15.35 11.96 -8.64
N ARG A 182 16.53 12.61 -8.69
CA ARG A 182 16.95 13.43 -9.84
C ARG A 182 17.13 12.58 -11.10
N SER A 183 17.78 11.42 -10.99
CA SER A 183 17.93 10.49 -12.13
C SER A 183 16.58 10.03 -12.68
N ALA A 184 15.64 9.68 -11.81
CA ALA A 184 14.29 9.30 -12.23
C ALA A 184 13.56 10.48 -12.94
N PHE A 185 13.77 11.68 -12.45
CA PHE A 185 13.22 12.87 -13.05
C PHE A 185 13.85 13.15 -14.44
N ASP A 186 15.17 13.07 -14.56
CA ASP A 186 15.86 13.26 -15.84
C ASP A 186 15.42 12.19 -16.87
N PHE A 187 15.20 10.94 -16.44
CA PHE A 187 14.63 9.89 -17.29
C PHE A 187 13.23 10.25 -17.82
N ILE A 188 12.34 10.79 -16.96
CA ILE A 188 11.00 11.24 -17.38
C ILE A 188 11.12 12.39 -18.39
N GLU A 189 12.03 13.33 -18.16
CA GLU A 189 12.28 14.45 -19.08
C GLU A 189 12.76 13.97 -20.44
N ASP A 190 13.74 13.06 -20.46
CA ASP A 190 14.29 12.47 -21.69
C ASP A 190 13.29 11.60 -22.45
N SER A 191 12.24 11.11 -21.76
CA SER A 191 11.20 10.27 -22.34
C SER A 191 10.03 11.07 -22.92
N GLN A 192 10.09 12.41 -22.88
CA GLN A 192 9.03 13.25 -23.42
C GLN A 192 8.98 13.17 -24.94
N ILE A 193 7.78 12.92 -25.48
CA ILE A 193 7.53 12.93 -26.92
C ILE A 193 7.54 14.37 -27.42
N ARG A 194 8.46 14.70 -28.30
CA ARG A 194 8.62 16.06 -28.84
C ARG A 194 7.71 16.36 -30.02
N ALA A 195 7.24 15.32 -30.71
CA ALA A 195 6.30 15.48 -31.82
C ALA A 195 4.89 15.79 -31.30
N ALA A 196 4.17 16.69 -31.96
CA ALA A 196 2.78 16.99 -31.60
C ALA A 196 1.88 15.74 -31.68
N PRO A 197 0.94 15.54 -30.76
CA PRO A 197 0.54 16.41 -29.67
C PRO A 197 1.47 16.41 -28.44
N GLY A 198 2.53 15.59 -28.42
CA GLY A 198 3.46 15.51 -27.30
C GLY A 198 3.02 14.55 -26.20
N GLY A 199 3.57 14.73 -24.99
CA GLY A 199 3.25 13.90 -23.82
C GLY A 199 4.25 12.79 -23.58
N TRP A 200 3.78 11.72 -22.97
CA TRP A 200 4.58 10.55 -22.63
C TRP A 200 3.85 9.27 -23.00
N GLY A 201 4.60 8.28 -23.48
CA GLY A 201 4.15 6.92 -23.66
C GLY A 201 4.61 6.01 -22.51
N TYR A 202 4.33 4.72 -22.59
CA TYR A 202 4.75 3.74 -21.58
C TYR A 202 6.26 3.57 -21.49
N PHE A 203 6.95 3.66 -22.63
CA PHE A 203 8.40 3.51 -22.75
C PHE A 203 8.99 4.77 -23.40
N LYS A 204 10.28 4.98 -23.20
CA LYS A 204 11.02 6.14 -23.73
C LYS A 204 10.90 6.27 -25.26
N GLU A 205 10.82 5.15 -25.96
CA GLU A 205 10.78 5.09 -27.41
C GLU A 205 9.36 5.25 -28.02
N TRP A 206 8.33 5.38 -27.16
CA TRP A 206 6.96 5.54 -27.63
C TRP A 206 6.75 6.89 -28.31
N GLN A 207 5.97 6.87 -29.39
CA GLN A 207 5.63 8.07 -30.17
C GLN A 207 4.16 8.50 -30.00
N THR A 208 3.38 7.75 -29.22
CA THR A 208 1.98 8.06 -28.91
C THR A 208 1.85 8.50 -27.46
N GLY A 209 1.41 9.73 -27.26
CA GLY A 209 1.11 10.24 -25.92
C GLY A 209 -0.08 9.53 -25.30
N VAL A 210 0.05 9.16 -24.01
CA VAL A 210 -0.96 8.44 -23.23
C VAL A 210 -1.39 9.33 -22.08
N THR A 211 -2.68 9.59 -21.97
CA THR A 211 -3.26 10.46 -20.92
C THR A 211 -2.90 10.00 -19.53
N GLU A 212 -2.97 8.69 -19.29
CA GLU A 212 -2.67 8.07 -17.99
C GLU A 212 -1.20 8.30 -17.58
N ILE A 213 -0.28 8.18 -18.55
CA ILE A 213 1.14 8.41 -18.30
C ILE A 213 1.40 9.90 -18.02
N ALA A 214 0.82 10.77 -18.82
CA ALA A 214 0.91 12.22 -18.61
C ALA A 214 0.33 12.61 -17.23
N GLY A 215 -0.79 11.99 -16.81
CA GLY A 215 -1.36 12.18 -15.49
C GLY A 215 -0.40 11.75 -14.37
N TRP A 216 0.21 10.58 -14.47
CA TRP A 216 1.19 10.10 -13.48
C TRP A 216 2.45 10.97 -13.43
N VAL A 217 2.98 11.39 -14.57
CA VAL A 217 4.11 12.33 -14.64
C VAL A 217 3.75 13.62 -13.92
N CYS A 218 2.59 14.19 -14.21
CA CYS A 218 2.12 15.43 -13.61
C CYS A 218 2.00 15.34 -12.08
N VAL A 219 1.37 14.29 -11.53
CA VAL A 219 1.22 14.17 -10.07
C VAL A 219 2.55 13.90 -9.37
N ALA A 220 3.51 13.25 -10.05
CA ALA A 220 4.86 13.07 -9.54
C ALA A 220 5.63 14.40 -9.51
N GLU A 221 5.52 15.19 -10.55
CA GLU A 221 6.16 16.51 -10.64
C GLU A 221 5.53 17.52 -9.67
N ALA A 222 4.21 17.52 -9.51
CA ALA A 222 3.53 18.32 -8.51
C ALA A 222 4.01 17.98 -7.09
N ALA A 223 4.22 16.68 -6.77
CA ALA A 223 4.81 16.28 -5.51
C ALA A 223 6.26 16.74 -5.35
N SER A 224 7.00 16.90 -6.45
CA SER A 224 8.40 17.33 -6.45
C SER A 224 8.55 18.81 -6.05
N VAL A 225 7.60 19.66 -6.42
CA VAL A 225 7.64 21.09 -6.12
C VAL A 225 6.88 21.49 -4.86
N ASP A 226 6.35 20.52 -4.13
CA ASP A 226 5.79 20.79 -2.81
C ASP A 226 6.81 21.50 -1.91
N ALA A 227 6.41 22.64 -1.35
CA ALA A 227 7.29 23.54 -0.61
C ALA A 227 8.05 22.87 0.54
N THR A 228 7.51 21.76 1.08
CA THR A 228 8.14 20.99 2.17
C THR A 228 9.27 20.08 1.69
N ARG A 229 9.39 19.81 0.39
CA ARG A 229 10.32 18.82 -0.18
C ARG A 229 11.26 19.41 -1.22
N ARG A 230 10.82 20.47 -1.89
CA ARG A 230 11.48 21.10 -3.01
C ARG A 230 12.95 21.40 -2.73
N ASP A 231 13.23 22.16 -1.68
CA ASP A 231 14.58 22.63 -1.36
C ASP A 231 15.48 21.54 -0.76
N ILE A 232 14.91 20.36 -0.45
CA ILE A 232 15.67 19.21 0.07
C ILE A 232 16.25 18.37 -1.08
N VAL A 233 15.50 18.23 -2.18
CA VAL A 233 15.83 17.30 -3.26
C VAL A 233 16.41 18.01 -4.46
N TRP A 234 15.89 19.20 -4.80
CA TRP A 234 16.13 19.85 -6.09
C TRP A 234 17.00 21.07 -5.96
N ALA A 235 17.88 21.26 -6.93
CA ALA A 235 18.56 22.53 -7.12
C ALA A 235 17.60 23.56 -7.76
N PRO A 236 17.80 24.88 -7.57
CA PRO A 236 16.90 25.91 -8.09
C PRO A 236 16.59 25.82 -9.59
N GLU A 237 17.59 25.51 -10.41
CA GLU A 237 17.46 25.31 -11.84
C GLU A 237 16.61 24.09 -12.19
N GLN A 238 16.66 23.02 -11.39
CA GLN A 238 15.81 21.85 -11.55
C GLN A 238 14.37 22.17 -11.18
N VAL A 239 14.16 22.94 -10.12
CA VAL A 239 12.82 23.41 -9.73
C VAL A 239 12.16 24.17 -10.86
N SER A 240 12.89 25.09 -11.53
CA SER A 240 12.37 25.82 -12.69
C SER A 240 11.95 24.86 -13.81
N ARG A 241 12.81 23.89 -14.17
CA ARG A 241 12.49 22.88 -15.19
C ARG A 241 11.25 22.05 -14.84
N ILE A 242 11.06 21.73 -13.54
CA ILE A 242 9.87 21.00 -13.08
C ILE A 242 8.61 21.86 -13.29
N PHE A 243 8.65 23.14 -12.92
CA PHE A 243 7.51 24.03 -13.14
C PHE A 243 7.17 24.22 -14.62
N ASP A 244 8.17 24.37 -15.48
CA ASP A 244 7.98 24.45 -16.93
C ASP A 244 7.29 23.19 -17.47
N ARG A 245 7.66 22.02 -16.95
CA ARG A 245 7.06 20.76 -17.33
C ARG A 245 5.66 20.56 -16.79
N ILE A 246 5.40 20.92 -15.52
CA ILE A 246 4.03 20.94 -14.97
C ILE A 246 3.15 21.81 -15.87
N THR A 247 3.62 22.98 -16.25
CA THR A 247 2.88 23.86 -17.16
C THR A 247 2.59 23.17 -18.49
N HIS A 248 3.60 22.52 -19.08
CA HIS A 248 3.44 21.83 -20.36
C HIS A 248 2.45 20.64 -20.25
N VAL A 249 2.57 19.80 -19.23
CA VAL A 249 1.67 18.63 -19.06
C VAL A 249 0.25 19.08 -18.75
N VAL A 250 0.06 20.15 -17.99
CA VAL A 250 -1.26 20.75 -17.73
C VAL A 250 -1.88 21.27 -19.02
N GLN A 251 -1.11 22.00 -19.86
CA GLN A 251 -1.58 22.44 -21.18
C GLN A 251 -1.99 21.27 -22.07
N LEU A 252 -1.19 20.21 -22.10
CA LEU A 252 -1.52 18.98 -22.83
C LEU A 252 -2.84 18.38 -22.33
N ILE A 253 -2.97 18.16 -21.01
CA ILE A 253 -4.18 17.59 -20.41
C ILE A 253 -5.39 18.45 -20.70
N VAL A 254 -5.33 19.77 -20.51
CA VAL A 254 -6.45 20.69 -20.80
C VAL A 254 -6.82 20.65 -22.28
N SER A 255 -5.85 20.67 -23.19
CA SER A 255 -6.09 20.68 -24.64
C SER A 255 -6.68 19.37 -25.17
N THR A 256 -6.46 18.24 -24.47
CA THR A 256 -6.91 16.90 -24.87
C THR A 256 -8.23 16.49 -24.24
N GLN A 257 -8.83 17.33 -23.37
CA GLN A 257 -10.14 17.09 -22.80
C GLN A 257 -11.20 16.91 -23.89
N GLN A 258 -12.02 15.87 -23.77
CA GLN A 258 -13.09 15.58 -24.71
C GLN A 258 -14.27 16.52 -24.50
N HIS A 259 -15.20 16.56 -25.47
CA HIS A 259 -16.39 17.43 -25.41
C HIS A 259 -17.34 17.08 -24.27
N ASP A 260 -17.29 15.83 -23.76
CA ASP A 260 -18.10 15.38 -22.64
C ASP A 260 -17.50 15.73 -21.26
N GLY A 261 -16.33 16.38 -21.23
CA GLY A 261 -15.62 16.79 -20.02
C GLY A 261 -14.65 15.75 -19.46
N GLY A 262 -14.60 14.54 -20.02
CA GLY A 262 -13.68 13.49 -19.63
C GLY A 262 -12.41 13.45 -20.51
N TRP A 263 -11.60 12.40 -20.33
CA TRP A 263 -10.41 12.13 -21.14
C TRP A 263 -10.39 10.69 -21.63
N GLY A 264 -9.99 10.52 -22.90
CA GLY A 264 -9.67 9.24 -23.48
C GLY A 264 -8.25 8.77 -23.10
N PRO A 265 -7.91 7.49 -23.39
CA PRO A 265 -6.59 6.94 -23.07
C PRO A 265 -5.45 7.59 -23.88
N THR A 266 -5.69 7.96 -25.10
CA THR A 266 -4.70 8.66 -25.94
C THR A 266 -4.72 10.15 -25.62
N ALA A 267 -3.55 10.74 -25.45
CA ALA A 267 -3.39 12.19 -25.22
C ALA A 267 -3.64 12.98 -26.51
N GLN A 268 -4.82 12.78 -27.09
CA GLN A 268 -5.27 13.45 -28.32
C GLN A 268 -6.79 13.64 -28.28
N ARG A 269 -7.25 14.87 -28.48
CA ARG A 269 -8.68 15.18 -28.49
C ARG A 269 -9.37 14.50 -29.68
N GLY A 270 -10.51 13.87 -29.41
CA GLY A 270 -11.31 13.20 -30.44
C GLY A 270 -10.78 11.84 -30.91
N ALA A 271 -9.62 11.39 -30.41
CA ALA A 271 -9.08 10.07 -30.79
C ALA A 271 -9.85 8.92 -30.18
N ASP A 272 -10.31 9.09 -28.93
CA ASP A 272 -10.95 8.05 -28.14
C ASP A 272 -12.15 8.61 -27.36
N LEU A 273 -13.02 7.70 -26.91
CA LEU A 273 -14.06 8.03 -25.92
C LEU A 273 -13.44 8.22 -24.55
N SER A 274 -14.06 9.08 -23.73
CA SER A 274 -13.64 9.30 -22.34
C SER A 274 -13.73 8.02 -21.51
N ARG A 275 -12.75 7.82 -20.64
CA ARG A 275 -12.59 6.65 -19.79
C ARG A 275 -12.42 7.04 -18.34
N THR A 276 -12.91 6.23 -17.43
CA THR A 276 -12.89 6.55 -16.00
C THR A 276 -11.47 6.75 -15.50
N TYR A 277 -10.56 5.84 -15.83
CA TYR A 277 -9.18 5.93 -15.31
C TYR A 277 -8.44 7.12 -15.88
N SER A 278 -8.47 7.29 -17.20
CA SER A 278 -7.83 8.44 -17.85
C SER A 278 -8.37 9.77 -17.32
N THR A 279 -9.71 9.85 -17.12
CA THR A 279 -10.35 11.03 -16.53
C THR A 279 -9.92 11.23 -15.07
N THR A 280 -9.82 10.17 -14.29
CA THR A 280 -9.39 10.23 -12.89
C THR A 280 -7.98 10.77 -12.76
N LEU A 281 -7.03 10.26 -13.55
CA LEU A 281 -5.64 10.70 -13.51
C LEU A 281 -5.46 12.11 -14.06
N ALA A 282 -6.14 12.46 -15.15
CA ALA A 282 -6.12 13.81 -15.69
C ALA A 282 -6.68 14.82 -14.67
N THR A 283 -7.81 14.53 -14.05
CA THR A 283 -8.41 15.37 -13.01
C THR A 283 -7.48 15.50 -11.79
N TRP A 284 -6.88 14.40 -11.34
CA TRP A 284 -5.91 14.42 -10.23
C TRP A 284 -4.68 15.26 -10.55
N CYS A 285 -4.11 15.09 -11.75
CA CYS A 285 -3.02 15.95 -12.25
C CYS A 285 -3.38 17.43 -12.10
N LEU A 286 -4.52 17.83 -12.66
CA LEU A 286 -4.94 19.23 -12.64
C LEU A 286 -5.14 19.75 -11.21
N ILE A 287 -5.75 18.99 -10.31
CA ILE A 287 -5.92 19.36 -8.90
C ILE A 287 -4.56 19.56 -8.21
N GLU A 288 -3.64 18.61 -8.37
CA GLU A 288 -2.32 18.69 -7.75
C GLU A 288 -1.50 19.86 -8.30
N ALA A 289 -1.52 20.08 -9.61
CA ALA A 289 -0.84 21.21 -10.24
C ALA A 289 -1.42 22.56 -9.78
N HIS A 290 -2.75 22.66 -9.63
CA HIS A 290 -3.41 23.85 -9.08
C HIS A 290 -2.93 24.14 -7.64
N ARG A 291 -2.76 23.13 -6.83
CA ARG A 291 -2.29 23.28 -5.43
C ARG A 291 -0.85 23.76 -5.33
N THR A 292 -0.02 23.48 -6.30
CA THR A 292 1.39 23.91 -6.31
C THR A 292 1.59 25.35 -6.78
N GLY A 293 0.54 26.00 -7.29
CA GLY A 293 0.65 27.34 -7.91
C GLY A 293 1.44 27.36 -9.22
N GLY A 294 1.66 26.20 -9.83
CA GLY A 294 2.53 26.02 -11.01
C GLY A 294 1.85 26.28 -12.36
N THR A 295 0.82 27.11 -12.45
CA THR A 295 0.06 27.26 -13.70
C THR A 295 -0.09 28.70 -14.21
N PRO A 296 0.99 29.48 -14.34
CA PRO A 296 0.86 30.90 -14.77
C PRO A 296 0.49 31.10 -16.23
N LEU A 297 0.54 30.06 -17.10
CA LEU A 297 0.39 30.21 -18.54
C LEU A 297 -0.99 29.84 -19.09
N ILE A 298 -1.89 29.31 -18.30
CA ILE A 298 -3.26 28.98 -18.70
C ILE A 298 -4.20 29.94 -17.96
N PRO A 299 -5.16 30.60 -18.67
CA PRO A 299 -6.16 31.39 -17.98
C PRO A 299 -6.87 30.59 -16.93
N ASP A 300 -6.94 31.09 -15.68
CA ASP A 300 -7.56 30.41 -14.52
C ASP A 300 -8.94 29.87 -14.87
N SER A 301 -9.75 30.63 -15.61
CA SER A 301 -11.09 30.20 -16.02
C SER A 301 -11.12 28.95 -16.92
N THR A 302 -10.12 28.77 -17.80
CA THR A 302 -10.03 27.57 -18.64
C THR A 302 -9.57 26.36 -17.84
N TYR A 303 -8.63 26.57 -16.94
CA TYR A 303 -8.07 25.57 -16.09
C TYR A 303 -9.10 25.06 -15.06
N ASP A 304 -9.73 25.99 -14.35
CA ASP A 304 -10.80 25.68 -13.38
C ASP A 304 -11.98 24.96 -14.04
N ARG A 305 -12.33 25.38 -15.28
CA ARG A 305 -13.36 24.70 -16.06
C ARG A 305 -12.97 23.25 -16.35
N ALA A 306 -11.74 23.00 -16.80
CA ALA A 306 -11.29 21.64 -17.11
C ALA A 306 -11.37 20.72 -15.89
N ILE A 307 -10.98 21.20 -14.71
CA ILE A 307 -11.13 20.45 -13.45
C ILE A 307 -12.61 20.20 -13.12
N THR A 308 -13.42 21.26 -13.20
CA THR A 308 -14.86 21.20 -12.92
C THR A 308 -15.58 20.20 -13.83
N ASP A 309 -15.28 20.25 -15.11
CA ASP A 309 -15.86 19.36 -16.13
C ASP A 309 -15.41 17.89 -15.86
N GLY A 310 -14.15 17.68 -15.52
CA GLY A 310 -13.62 16.36 -15.17
C GLY A 310 -14.29 15.77 -13.93
N ILE A 311 -14.43 16.53 -12.85
CA ILE A 311 -15.15 16.14 -11.65
C ILE A 311 -16.62 15.83 -11.97
N THR A 312 -17.27 16.70 -12.72
CA THR A 312 -18.67 16.53 -13.13
C THR A 312 -18.85 15.26 -13.96
N TRP A 313 -17.90 15.01 -14.89
CA TRP A 313 -17.91 13.79 -15.69
C TRP A 313 -17.80 12.53 -14.81
N LEU A 314 -16.88 12.52 -13.85
CA LEU A 314 -16.73 11.40 -12.89
C LEU A 314 -18.03 11.17 -12.12
N LEU A 315 -18.61 12.22 -11.54
CA LEU A 315 -19.84 12.09 -10.76
C LEU A 315 -21.04 11.68 -11.62
N THR A 316 -21.13 12.12 -12.87
CA THR A 316 -22.21 11.72 -13.80
C THR A 316 -22.11 10.25 -14.21
N ASN A 317 -20.89 9.71 -14.29
CA ASN A 317 -20.64 8.32 -14.67
C ASN A 317 -20.59 7.34 -13.50
N TYR A 318 -20.90 7.79 -12.29
CA TYR A 318 -21.13 6.91 -11.16
C TYR A 318 -22.35 6.02 -11.39
N ARG A 319 -22.22 4.73 -11.10
CA ARG A 319 -23.31 3.75 -11.19
C ARG A 319 -23.61 3.19 -9.80
N GLN A 320 -24.85 3.37 -9.36
CA GLN A 320 -25.31 2.82 -8.10
C GLN A 320 -25.02 1.32 -8.03
N SER A 321 -24.58 0.83 -6.87
CA SER A 321 -24.17 -0.54 -6.57
C SER A 321 -22.91 -1.07 -7.29
N LEU A 322 -22.45 -0.42 -8.37
CA LEU A 322 -21.26 -0.82 -9.11
C LEU A 322 -20.05 0.09 -8.85
N GLY A 323 -20.28 1.34 -8.45
CA GLY A 323 -19.24 2.36 -8.39
C GLY A 323 -18.88 2.89 -9.78
N TRP A 324 -17.60 3.10 -10.04
CA TRP A 324 -17.11 3.48 -11.36
C TRP A 324 -16.61 2.27 -12.13
N VAL A 325 -17.04 2.20 -13.37
CA VAL A 325 -16.62 1.16 -14.32
C VAL A 325 -15.60 1.74 -15.32
N PRO A 326 -14.67 0.94 -15.86
CA PRO A 326 -13.61 1.44 -16.75
C PRO A 326 -14.14 2.17 -17.97
N ASN A 327 -15.17 1.60 -18.60
CA ASN A 327 -15.80 2.14 -19.79
C ASN A 327 -17.29 2.44 -19.55
N PRO A 328 -17.64 3.67 -19.17
CA PRO A 328 -19.03 4.01 -18.88
C PRO A 328 -19.96 4.01 -20.12
N HIS A 329 -19.39 4.04 -21.33
CA HIS A 329 -20.16 4.01 -22.57
C HIS A 329 -20.69 2.60 -22.91
N ARG A 330 -20.19 1.57 -22.23
CA ARG A 330 -20.69 0.19 -22.36
C ARG A 330 -21.92 -0.07 -21.52
N LYS A 331 -22.92 -0.69 -22.11
CA LYS A 331 -24.18 -1.01 -21.43
C LYS A 331 -24.09 -2.23 -20.50
N ILE A 332 -23.10 -3.11 -20.67
CA ILE A 332 -23.06 -4.42 -20.01
C ILE A 332 -21.73 -4.55 -19.23
N GLN A 333 -21.64 -3.81 -18.12
CA GLN A 333 -20.63 -4.12 -17.10
C GLN A 333 -21.39 -4.24 -15.77
N ASN A 334 -21.58 -5.48 -15.33
CA ASN A 334 -22.20 -5.79 -14.04
C ASN A 334 -21.14 -6.09 -12.98
N GLU A 335 -19.87 -5.82 -13.27
CA GLU A 335 -18.75 -6.07 -12.40
C GLU A 335 -18.37 -4.79 -11.64
N ARG A 336 -18.09 -4.96 -10.36
CA ARG A 336 -17.64 -3.89 -9.48
C ARG A 336 -16.11 -3.80 -9.49
N PHE A 337 -15.59 -2.62 -9.81
CA PHE A 337 -14.17 -2.33 -9.81
C PHE A 337 -13.81 -1.53 -8.56
N LEU A 338 -13.44 -2.25 -7.50
CA LEU A 338 -13.24 -1.65 -6.17
C LEU A 338 -12.02 -0.72 -6.15
N GLY A 339 -10.91 -1.11 -6.81
CA GLY A 339 -9.69 -0.31 -6.89
C GLY A 339 -9.91 0.98 -7.67
N LEU A 340 -10.58 0.89 -8.83
CA LEU A 340 -10.92 2.08 -9.62
C LEU A 340 -11.88 3.00 -8.86
N THR A 341 -12.91 2.43 -8.22
CA THR A 341 -13.86 3.20 -7.40
C THR A 341 -13.15 3.93 -6.27
N ALA A 342 -12.23 3.25 -5.58
CA ALA A 342 -11.44 3.82 -4.52
C ALA A 342 -10.55 4.98 -5.00
N GLN A 343 -9.92 4.82 -6.16
CA GLN A 343 -9.08 5.86 -6.74
C GLN A 343 -9.87 7.11 -7.14
N VAL A 344 -11.05 6.92 -7.75
CA VAL A 344 -11.95 8.05 -8.06
C VAL A 344 -12.35 8.77 -6.78
N LEU A 345 -12.79 8.05 -5.74
CA LEU A 345 -13.15 8.64 -4.45
C LEU A 345 -11.97 9.40 -3.84
N TYR A 346 -10.78 8.82 -3.86
CA TYR A 346 -9.57 9.49 -3.39
C TYR A 346 -9.35 10.84 -4.10
N VAL A 347 -9.48 10.88 -5.44
CA VAL A 347 -9.31 12.11 -6.23
C VAL A 347 -10.42 13.14 -5.93
N LEU A 348 -11.67 12.69 -5.77
CA LEU A 348 -12.77 13.57 -5.35
C LEU A 348 -12.52 14.17 -3.97
N GLU A 349 -11.97 13.38 -3.02
CA GLU A 349 -11.58 13.89 -1.70
C GLU A 349 -10.46 14.93 -1.82
N GLN A 350 -9.47 14.73 -2.71
CA GLN A 350 -8.46 15.76 -2.96
C GLN A 350 -9.08 17.05 -3.50
N ALA A 351 -10.07 16.96 -4.40
CA ALA A 351 -10.78 18.12 -4.91
C ALA A 351 -11.53 18.89 -3.81
N GLN A 352 -12.13 18.18 -2.85
CA GLN A 352 -12.86 18.82 -1.73
C GLN A 352 -11.97 19.64 -0.79
N THR A 353 -10.66 19.40 -0.80
CA THR A 353 -9.73 20.21 0.00
C THR A 353 -9.47 21.60 -0.57
N SER A 354 -9.86 21.83 -1.81
CA SER A 354 -9.80 23.12 -2.50
C SER A 354 -11.16 23.82 -2.38
N GLU A 355 -11.19 25.03 -1.84
CA GLU A 355 -12.42 25.84 -1.76
C GLU A 355 -13.03 26.09 -3.16
N HIS A 356 -12.20 26.12 -4.22
CA HIS A 356 -12.66 26.31 -5.61
C HIS A 356 -13.48 25.10 -6.12
N PHE A 357 -13.10 23.88 -5.77
CA PHE A 357 -13.70 22.66 -6.35
C PHE A 357 -14.61 21.90 -5.38
N LYS A 358 -14.64 22.32 -4.11
CA LYS A 358 -15.40 21.67 -3.04
C LYS A 358 -16.88 21.48 -3.40
N SER A 359 -17.54 22.55 -3.91
CA SER A 359 -18.95 22.50 -4.25
C SER A 359 -19.27 21.49 -5.36
N VAL A 360 -18.39 21.37 -6.36
CA VAL A 360 -18.56 20.41 -7.46
C VAL A 360 -18.25 19.01 -6.99
N ALA A 361 -17.18 18.82 -6.22
CA ALA A 361 -16.77 17.50 -5.72
C ALA A 361 -17.76 16.91 -4.70
N THR A 362 -18.62 17.73 -4.11
CA THR A 362 -19.73 17.30 -3.22
C THR A 362 -21.08 17.19 -3.96
N GLY A 363 -21.08 17.13 -5.28
CA GLY A 363 -22.28 17.00 -6.12
C GLY A 363 -23.12 15.76 -5.80
N PRO A 364 -24.32 15.64 -6.42
CA PRO A 364 -25.38 14.70 -5.99
C PRO A 364 -24.97 13.24 -5.82
N ASN A 365 -24.04 12.76 -6.65
CA ASN A 365 -23.61 11.36 -6.61
C ASN A 365 -22.40 11.12 -5.67
N ALA A 366 -21.78 12.16 -5.13
CA ALA A 366 -20.61 12.01 -4.26
C ALA A 366 -20.96 11.27 -2.95
N LEU A 367 -22.00 11.73 -2.25
CA LEU A 367 -22.42 11.14 -0.99
C LEU A 367 -22.90 9.69 -1.12
N PRO A 368 -23.80 9.35 -2.09
CA PRO A 368 -24.16 7.95 -2.35
C PRO A 368 -22.94 7.06 -2.63
N ALA A 369 -22.00 7.50 -3.45
CA ALA A 369 -20.80 6.75 -3.77
C ALA A 369 -19.94 6.44 -2.53
N LYS A 370 -19.73 7.43 -1.65
CA LYS A 370 -19.00 7.25 -0.39
C LYS A 370 -19.69 6.25 0.53
N LYS A 371 -21.01 6.36 0.69
CA LYS A 371 -21.81 5.45 1.52
C LYS A 371 -21.74 4.01 1.01
N GLU A 372 -21.91 3.82 -0.27
CA GLU A 372 -21.85 2.49 -0.89
C GLU A 372 -20.46 1.88 -0.85
N PHE A 373 -19.43 2.71 -1.01
CA PHE A 373 -18.03 2.27 -0.89
C PHE A 373 -17.74 1.75 0.51
N LEU A 374 -18.08 2.52 1.55
CA LEU A 374 -17.86 2.14 2.95
C LEU A 374 -18.68 0.91 3.36
N ALA A 375 -19.84 0.69 2.74
CA ALA A 375 -20.70 -0.48 2.97
C ALA A 375 -20.29 -1.72 2.16
N ALA A 376 -19.23 -1.64 1.34
CA ALA A 376 -18.81 -2.75 0.48
C ALA A 376 -18.44 -4.00 1.29
N PRO A 377 -19.03 -5.18 1.02
CA PRO A 377 -18.76 -6.39 1.78
C PRO A 377 -17.37 -6.97 1.53
N ASP A 378 -16.70 -6.57 0.45
CA ASP A 378 -15.52 -7.25 -0.08
C ASP A 378 -14.21 -6.96 0.68
N PHE A 379 -14.17 -5.88 1.49
CA PHE A 379 -12.96 -5.48 2.20
C PHE A 379 -12.41 -6.53 3.18
N GLY A 380 -13.27 -7.41 3.70
CA GLY A 380 -12.88 -8.39 4.71
C GLY A 380 -12.42 -9.74 4.17
N SER A 381 -12.85 -10.10 2.96
CA SER A 381 -12.68 -11.44 2.38
C SER A 381 -11.83 -11.48 1.11
N ARG A 382 -11.62 -10.33 0.47
CA ARG A 382 -10.89 -10.25 -0.79
C ARG A 382 -9.39 -10.42 -0.56
N SER A 383 -8.72 -11.26 -1.37
CA SER A 383 -7.27 -11.37 -1.37
C SER A 383 -6.63 -10.03 -1.75
N LEU A 384 -5.54 -9.64 -1.09
CA LEU A 384 -4.81 -8.41 -1.45
C LEU A 384 -4.24 -8.47 -2.86
N GLY A 385 -3.97 -9.68 -3.36
CA GLY A 385 -3.48 -9.93 -4.72
C GLY A 385 -4.57 -9.94 -5.79
N ASP A 386 -5.85 -9.87 -5.39
CA ASP A 386 -6.92 -9.74 -6.37
C ASP A 386 -6.81 -8.37 -7.05
N ASN A 387 -6.50 -8.40 -8.32
CA ASN A 387 -6.49 -7.22 -9.16
C ASN A 387 -7.88 -7.03 -9.76
N ASP A 388 -8.38 -5.81 -9.72
CA ASP A 388 -9.44 -5.40 -10.61
C ASP A 388 -8.85 -5.40 -12.04
N ARG A 389 -9.02 -6.49 -12.75
CA ARG A 389 -8.59 -6.56 -14.14
C ARG A 389 -9.56 -5.74 -14.96
N LEU A 390 -9.09 -4.64 -15.53
CA LEU A 390 -9.83 -3.86 -16.49
C LEU A 390 -9.82 -4.57 -17.84
N HIS A 391 -10.39 -5.77 -17.89
CA HIS A 391 -10.64 -6.45 -19.15
C HIS A 391 -11.77 -5.72 -19.87
N ASP A 392 -11.40 -4.80 -20.73
CA ASP A 392 -12.32 -4.34 -21.74
C ASP A 392 -12.14 -5.23 -22.97
N SER A 393 -13.03 -6.19 -23.16
CA SER A 393 -13.03 -7.11 -24.28
C SER A 393 -13.15 -6.42 -25.66
N ASP A 394 -13.38 -5.09 -25.70
CA ASP A 394 -13.49 -4.30 -26.94
C ASP A 394 -12.17 -3.68 -27.41
N ARG A 395 -11.03 -4.25 -27.04
CA ARG A 395 -9.71 -3.79 -27.53
C ARG A 395 -9.38 -2.34 -27.15
N TYR A 396 -9.96 -1.87 -26.14
CA TYR A 396 -10.03 -0.52 -25.67
C TYR A 396 -8.66 0.11 -25.37
N LEU A 397 -7.70 -0.66 -24.89
CA LEU A 397 -6.35 -0.21 -24.63
C LEU A 397 -5.36 -0.64 -25.73
N ARG A 398 -5.83 -0.92 -26.93
CA ARG A 398 -4.93 -1.12 -28.04
C ARG A 398 -4.28 0.19 -28.47
N ILE A 399 -3.50 0.79 -27.59
CA ILE A 399 -2.62 1.89 -27.93
C ILE A 399 -1.46 1.29 -28.69
N VAL A 400 -1.50 1.40 -30.00
CA VAL A 400 -0.44 0.96 -30.87
C VAL A 400 0.55 2.09 -30.98
N SER A 401 1.73 1.97 -30.39
CA SER A 401 2.85 2.84 -30.77
C SER A 401 3.45 2.32 -32.07
N PRO A 402 3.51 3.13 -33.14
CA PRO A 402 4.29 2.74 -34.30
C PRO A 402 5.73 2.47 -33.84
N PRO A 403 6.42 1.45 -34.40
CA PRO A 403 7.81 1.23 -34.09
C PRO A 403 8.57 2.52 -34.43
N VAL A 404 9.40 2.98 -33.50
CA VAL A 404 10.42 3.98 -33.83
C VAL A 404 11.14 3.43 -35.05
N SER A 405 11.46 4.29 -36.03
CA SER A 405 12.27 3.93 -37.17
C SER A 405 13.63 3.38 -36.67
N THR A 406 13.62 2.15 -36.22
CA THR A 406 14.79 1.38 -35.87
C THR A 406 15.56 1.10 -37.17
N PRO A 407 16.89 1.04 -37.11
CA PRO A 407 17.67 0.65 -38.28
C PRO A 407 17.07 -0.61 -38.87
N ALA A 408 17.02 -0.72 -40.18
CA ALA A 408 16.26 -1.64 -41.04
C ALA A 408 16.35 -3.15 -40.72
N SER A 409 16.89 -3.53 -39.57
CA SER A 409 17.10 -4.90 -39.12
C SER A 409 16.15 -5.40 -38.03
N CYS A 410 15.29 -4.54 -37.44
CA CYS A 410 14.33 -4.99 -36.44
C CYS A 410 12.89 -4.89 -36.96
N THR A 411 12.28 -6.02 -37.26
CA THR A 411 10.83 -6.19 -37.44
C THR A 411 10.17 -6.34 -36.04
N CYS A 412 10.41 -5.38 -35.14
CA CYS A 412 9.74 -5.41 -33.85
C CYS A 412 8.24 -5.17 -34.04
N PRO A 413 7.36 -6.05 -33.53
CA PRO A 413 5.93 -5.82 -33.59
C PRO A 413 5.56 -4.55 -32.83
N PRO A 414 4.52 -3.83 -33.24
CA PRO A 414 4.05 -2.68 -32.48
C PRO A 414 3.69 -3.12 -31.06
N PHE A 415 4.20 -2.38 -30.06
CA PHE A 415 3.80 -2.61 -28.67
C PHE A 415 2.30 -2.36 -28.52
N THR A 416 1.58 -3.34 -28.03
CA THR A 416 0.15 -3.24 -27.79
C THR A 416 -0.08 -3.43 -26.31
N ILE A 417 -0.71 -2.46 -25.64
CA ILE A 417 -1.19 -2.61 -24.27
C ILE A 417 -2.67 -2.91 -24.32
N GLU A 418 -3.05 -4.09 -23.85
CA GLU A 418 -4.40 -4.62 -23.95
C GLU A 418 -5.17 -4.59 -22.62
N ALA A 419 -4.50 -4.30 -21.49
CA ALA A 419 -5.16 -4.28 -20.19
C ALA A 419 -4.44 -3.37 -19.20
N SER A 420 -5.23 -2.64 -18.40
CA SER A 420 -4.76 -2.03 -17.15
C SER A 420 -5.24 -2.84 -15.96
N THR A 421 -4.40 -3.03 -14.98
CA THR A 421 -4.75 -3.69 -13.72
C THR A 421 -4.72 -2.66 -12.60
N PHE A 422 -5.73 -2.69 -11.73
CA PHE A 422 -5.79 -1.84 -10.53
C PHE A 422 -5.70 -2.70 -9.31
N LEU A 423 -4.83 -2.28 -8.40
CA LEU A 423 -4.76 -2.87 -7.07
C LEU A 423 -5.87 -2.25 -6.22
N TRP A 424 -6.82 -3.06 -5.80
CA TRP A 424 -7.93 -2.56 -4.98
C TRP A 424 -7.46 -2.08 -3.60
N TYR A 425 -6.50 -2.79 -2.99
CA TYR A 425 -6.13 -2.58 -1.60
C TYR A 425 -5.46 -1.22 -1.34
N PRO A 426 -4.38 -0.81 -2.04
CA PRO A 426 -3.72 0.46 -1.74
C PRO A 426 -4.64 1.65 -1.96
N TRP A 427 -5.43 1.64 -3.02
CA TRP A 427 -6.38 2.71 -3.29
C TRP A 427 -7.53 2.74 -2.31
N SER A 428 -8.05 1.57 -1.88
CA SER A 428 -9.06 1.50 -0.83
C SER A 428 -8.52 2.05 0.49
N LEU A 429 -7.27 1.75 0.83
CA LEU A 429 -6.64 2.30 2.03
C LEU A 429 -6.51 3.82 1.95
N ALA A 430 -6.06 4.37 0.81
CA ALA A 430 -5.98 5.82 0.59
C ALA A 430 -7.37 6.48 0.69
N ALA A 431 -8.38 5.91 0.02
CA ALA A 431 -9.75 6.44 0.02
C ALA A 431 -10.38 6.44 1.42
N VAL A 432 -10.35 5.31 2.14
CA VAL A 432 -10.97 5.25 3.49
C VAL A 432 -10.31 6.19 4.48
N ARG A 433 -9.02 6.44 4.32
CA ARG A 433 -8.30 7.40 5.16
C ARG A 433 -8.73 8.83 4.88
N SER A 434 -8.87 9.19 3.62
CA SER A 434 -9.41 10.50 3.24
C SER A 434 -10.84 10.67 3.77
N LEU A 435 -11.69 9.65 3.62
CA LEU A 435 -13.07 9.67 4.10
C LEU A 435 -13.18 9.78 5.63
N ALA A 436 -12.22 9.27 6.39
CA ALA A 436 -12.20 9.41 7.85
C ALA A 436 -12.11 10.89 8.31
N PHE A 437 -11.56 11.77 7.48
CA PHE A 437 -11.47 13.22 7.73
C PHE A 437 -12.53 14.04 7.01
N ASP A 438 -13.34 13.43 6.16
CA ASP A 438 -14.34 14.14 5.37
C ASP A 438 -15.50 14.65 6.24
N GLN A 439 -15.66 15.98 6.29
CA GLN A 439 -16.72 16.62 7.06
C GLN A 439 -18.07 16.63 6.34
N THR A 440 -18.14 16.20 5.09
CA THR A 440 -19.40 16.18 4.31
C THR A 440 -20.22 14.92 4.57
N ILE A 441 -19.61 13.87 5.15
CA ILE A 441 -20.30 12.65 5.56
C ILE A 441 -20.63 12.66 7.06
N GLU A 442 -21.61 11.84 7.46
CA GLU A 442 -22.06 11.72 8.84
C GLU A 442 -20.95 11.19 9.77
N ALA A 443 -21.00 11.55 11.06
CA ALA A 443 -20.02 11.10 12.05
C ALA A 443 -19.94 9.56 12.12
N THR A 444 -21.06 8.88 11.97
CA THR A 444 -21.15 7.40 11.91
C THR A 444 -20.37 6.81 10.73
N GLN A 445 -20.39 7.48 9.59
CA GLN A 445 -19.66 7.09 8.40
C GLN A 445 -18.16 7.36 8.53
N ARG A 446 -17.77 8.49 9.13
CA ARG A 446 -16.36 8.74 9.46
C ARG A 446 -15.80 7.68 10.40
N ALA A 447 -16.56 7.33 11.45
CA ALA A 447 -16.18 6.24 12.35
C ALA A 447 -16.06 4.88 11.64
N ALA A 448 -16.96 4.60 10.68
CA ALA A 448 -16.87 3.40 9.84
C ALA A 448 -15.60 3.43 8.95
N ALA A 449 -15.27 4.57 8.36
CA ALA A 449 -14.04 4.77 7.58
C ALA A 449 -12.78 4.57 8.43
N GLU A 450 -12.74 5.12 9.65
CA GLU A 450 -11.64 4.88 10.60
C GLU A 450 -11.47 3.40 10.97
N ASN A 451 -12.58 2.72 11.26
CA ASN A 451 -12.57 1.31 11.58
C ASN A 451 -12.05 0.47 10.40
N LEU A 452 -12.52 0.78 9.19
CA LEU A 452 -12.09 0.12 7.98
C LEU A 452 -10.62 0.41 7.67
N SER A 453 -10.16 1.66 7.87
CA SER A 453 -8.75 2.04 7.73
C SER A 453 -7.86 1.22 8.68
N ARG A 454 -8.26 1.08 9.95
CA ARG A 454 -7.54 0.25 10.93
C ARG A 454 -7.53 -1.23 10.52
N ALA A 455 -8.66 -1.75 10.04
CA ALA A 455 -8.77 -3.13 9.57
C ALA A 455 -7.88 -3.40 8.34
N LEU A 456 -7.87 -2.49 7.36
CA LEU A 456 -6.99 -2.58 6.20
C LEU A 456 -5.51 -2.44 6.60
N THR A 457 -5.16 -1.49 7.47
CA THR A 457 -3.79 -1.35 7.98
C THR A 457 -3.32 -2.63 8.68
N GLY A 458 -4.19 -3.30 9.42
CA GLY A 458 -3.88 -4.59 10.05
C GLY A 458 -3.61 -5.73 9.07
N ARG A 459 -3.96 -5.58 7.79
CA ARG A 459 -3.67 -6.55 6.73
C ARG A 459 -2.38 -6.26 5.95
N LEU A 460 -1.63 -5.21 6.30
CA LEU A 460 -0.38 -4.86 5.60
C LEU A 460 0.66 -5.99 5.61
N SER A 461 0.65 -6.87 6.62
CA SER A 461 1.53 -8.03 6.65
C SER A 461 1.28 -9.02 5.51
N GLU A 462 0.03 -9.07 4.98
CA GLU A 462 -0.30 -9.88 3.81
C GLU A 462 0.28 -9.29 2.50
N ALA A 463 0.66 -8.00 2.53
CA ALA A 463 1.16 -7.29 1.36
C ALA A 463 2.59 -7.72 0.96
N SER A 464 3.36 -8.30 1.88
CA SER A 464 4.72 -8.78 1.59
C SER A 464 4.72 -9.83 0.46
N GLU A 465 3.73 -10.72 0.41
CA GLU A 465 3.59 -11.71 -0.65
C GLU A 465 3.41 -11.08 -2.04
N LEU A 466 2.67 -9.97 -2.11
CA LEU A 466 2.46 -9.24 -3.38
C LEU A 466 3.71 -8.52 -3.83
N ILE A 467 4.45 -7.97 -2.89
CA ILE A 467 5.71 -7.27 -3.17
C ILE A 467 6.75 -8.24 -3.69
N ASP A 468 6.70 -9.49 -3.24
CA ASP A 468 7.58 -10.57 -3.72
C ASP A 468 7.25 -11.02 -5.15
N THR A 469 6.11 -10.58 -5.74
CA THR A 469 5.82 -10.81 -7.17
C THR A 469 6.79 -10.12 -8.12
N GLY A 470 7.57 -9.17 -7.64
CA GLY A 470 8.65 -8.56 -8.40
C GLY A 470 8.30 -7.30 -9.19
N PHE A 471 7.06 -6.79 -9.13
CA PHE A 471 6.65 -5.62 -9.90
C PHE A 471 6.76 -4.31 -9.10
N ASN A 472 7.53 -3.35 -9.63
CA ASN A 472 7.77 -2.08 -8.97
C ASN A 472 6.54 -1.16 -8.90
N TYR A 473 5.62 -1.24 -9.86
CA TYR A 473 4.38 -0.44 -9.81
C TYR A 473 3.50 -0.85 -8.62
N ILE A 474 3.48 -2.15 -8.25
CA ILE A 474 2.77 -2.65 -7.08
C ILE A 474 3.32 -1.98 -5.82
N VAL A 475 4.64 -2.00 -5.66
CA VAL A 475 5.33 -1.37 -4.52
C VAL A 475 5.04 0.13 -4.45
N ALA A 476 5.05 0.81 -5.60
CA ALA A 476 4.76 2.24 -5.67
C ALA A 476 3.32 2.57 -5.23
N GLU A 477 2.32 1.82 -5.73
CA GLU A 477 0.92 2.02 -5.33
C GLU A 477 0.70 1.73 -3.84
N PHE A 478 1.32 0.68 -3.30
CA PHE A 478 1.28 0.39 -1.86
C PHE A 478 1.87 1.55 -1.04
N LEU A 479 3.01 2.10 -1.46
CA LEU A 479 3.60 3.27 -0.78
C LEU A 479 2.68 4.48 -0.82
N ILE A 480 2.03 4.76 -1.94
CA ILE A 480 1.05 5.83 -2.05
C ILE A 480 -0.09 5.57 -1.06
N GLY A 481 -0.70 4.38 -1.11
CA GLY A 481 -1.83 4.03 -0.25
C GLY A 481 -1.54 4.10 1.24
N VAL A 482 -0.32 3.72 1.69
CA VAL A 482 0.06 3.78 3.10
C VAL A 482 0.52 5.16 3.56
N SER A 483 0.92 6.03 2.65
CA SER A 483 1.62 7.28 2.98
C SER A 483 0.76 8.52 2.83
N GLU A 484 -0.25 8.49 1.97
CA GLU A 484 -1.14 9.62 1.74
C GLU A 484 -2.14 9.77 2.91
N ASN A 485 -1.63 10.30 4.01
CA ASN A 485 -2.30 10.40 5.31
C ASN A 485 -2.42 11.79 5.87
N ARG A 486 -1.92 12.79 5.19
CA ARG A 486 -1.96 14.12 5.77
C ARG A 486 -3.30 14.75 5.44
N PRO A 487 -4.08 15.17 6.47
CA PRO A 487 -5.11 16.13 6.21
C PRO A 487 -4.45 17.32 5.51
N PRO A 488 -5.03 17.83 4.42
CA PRO A 488 -4.42 18.86 3.56
C PRO A 488 -4.02 20.15 4.31
N ASN A 489 -4.46 20.35 5.53
CA ASN A 489 -4.19 21.53 6.35
C ASN A 489 -3.08 21.35 7.41
N ALA A 490 -2.55 20.15 7.64
CA ALA A 490 -1.53 19.95 8.68
C ALA A 490 -0.16 20.57 8.36
N SER A 491 0.07 21.00 7.11
CA SER A 491 1.32 21.63 6.69
C SER A 491 1.31 23.17 6.89
N ARG A 492 0.15 23.82 6.99
CA ARG A 492 0.07 25.28 7.14
C ARG A 492 0.36 25.80 8.55
N ASP A 493 0.15 24.96 9.58
CA ASP A 493 0.34 25.40 10.98
C ASP A 493 1.77 25.27 11.52
N ARG A 494 2.68 24.59 10.81
CA ARG A 494 4.08 24.47 11.25
C ARG A 494 4.98 25.66 10.91
N GLY A 495 4.49 26.62 10.14
CA GLY A 495 5.23 27.82 9.75
C GLY A 495 4.92 29.06 10.59
N LYS A 496 4.13 28.95 11.67
CA LYS A 496 3.72 30.09 12.51
C LYS A 496 4.15 29.97 13.98
N THR A 497 5.09 29.07 14.29
CA THR A 497 5.70 29.07 15.65
C THR A 497 7.17 29.44 15.57
#